data_ef5037f07d9b550743fb0949e8eccba9
#
_entry.id   ef5037f07d9b550743fb0949e8eccba9
#
_cell.length_a   1.000
_cell.length_b   1.000
_cell.length_c   1.000
_cell.angle_alpha   90.00
_cell.angle_beta   90.00
_cell.angle_gamma   90.00
#
_symmetry.space_group_name_H-M   'P 1'
#
loop_
_entity.id
_entity.type
_entity.pdbx_description
1 polymer ?
#
loop_
_entity_poly.entity_id
_entity_poly.type
_entity_poly.pdbx_seq_one_letter_code
_entity_poly.pdbx_strand_id
1 'polypeptide(L)'
;VGWSHHGFAGGRVGRKQLREIYDGFQVASHCFRHEVAGSVPDDVFFKAALDARNFLEELFERECRGFAWPCGAFTPSTVRGLRELGFAYGRTTRNTDDVAACQEPMTLDSSCHFQACDFMQKYEHAKQTGVFYFWGHSYEMYEYDPLWEQLEAKIRYISEDPDAVWADVIDIVPECRR
;
A
#
# COMPACT_ATOMS: atom_id res chain seq x y z
N VAL A 1 6.54 -4.99 -1.75
CA VAL A 1 7.90 -4.50 -1.45
C VAL A 1 8.63 -4.38 -2.77
N GLY A 2 8.48 -3.23 -3.46
CA GLY A 2 9.22 -2.95 -4.67
C GLY A 2 10.71 -2.75 -4.35
N TRP A 3 11.58 -3.37 -5.11
CA TRP A 3 13.01 -3.12 -5.06
C TRP A 3 13.32 -1.82 -5.81
N SER A 4 12.93 -0.66 -5.26
CA SER A 4 13.34 0.59 -5.88
C SER A 4 14.82 0.83 -5.60
N HIS A 5 15.61 0.96 -6.66
CA HIS A 5 17.02 1.37 -6.60
C HIS A 5 17.15 2.89 -6.34
N HIS A 6 16.53 3.38 -5.31
CA HIS A 6 16.92 4.69 -4.80
C HIS A 6 18.10 4.43 -3.89
N GLY A 7 19.25 5.01 -4.26
CA GLY A 7 20.56 4.73 -3.70
C GLY A 7 20.74 5.15 -2.25
N PHE A 8 19.95 4.61 -1.35
CA PHE A 8 20.14 4.80 0.07
C PHE A 8 21.17 3.80 0.61
N ALA A 9 22.18 4.32 1.28
CA ALA A 9 23.20 3.57 2.01
C ALA A 9 22.66 2.88 3.28
N GLY A 10 21.35 2.80 3.47
CA GLY A 10 20.70 2.06 4.55
C GLY A 10 20.72 0.56 4.28
N GLY A 11 21.03 -0.25 5.29
CA GLY A 11 21.09 -1.69 5.19
C GLY A 11 19.80 -2.29 4.65
N ARG A 12 19.88 -3.06 3.57
CA ARG A 12 18.71 -3.77 3.01
C ARG A 12 18.40 -4.97 3.89
N VAL A 13 17.12 -5.15 4.17
CA VAL A 13 16.62 -6.31 4.90
C VAL A 13 16.75 -7.57 4.02
N GLY A 14 17.38 -8.62 4.55
CA GLY A 14 17.49 -9.90 3.85
C GLY A 14 16.16 -10.67 3.78
N ARG A 15 16.03 -11.64 2.85
CA ARG A 15 14.80 -12.45 2.65
C ARG A 15 14.26 -13.07 3.95
N LYS A 16 15.14 -13.57 4.83
CA LYS A 16 14.77 -14.15 6.12
C LYS A 16 14.09 -13.12 7.03
N GLN A 17 14.69 -11.93 7.10
CA GLN A 17 14.16 -10.84 7.93
C GLN A 17 12.84 -10.27 7.38
N LEU A 18 12.63 -10.30 6.04
CA LEU A 18 11.36 -9.89 5.44
C LEU A 18 10.19 -10.74 5.96
N ARG A 19 10.35 -12.07 6.09
CA ARG A 19 9.30 -12.92 6.66
C ARG A 19 8.97 -12.53 8.10
N GLU A 20 9.99 -12.30 8.91
CA GLU A 20 9.81 -11.91 10.32
C GLU A 20 9.15 -10.53 10.47
N ILE A 21 9.59 -9.54 9.67
CA ILE A 21 9.09 -8.16 9.76
C ILE A 21 7.62 -8.05 9.30
N TYR A 22 7.26 -8.79 8.24
CA TYR A 22 5.92 -8.71 7.65
C TYR A 22 5.02 -9.89 8.02
N ASP A 23 5.40 -10.67 9.03
CA ASP A 23 4.51 -11.70 9.56
C ASP A 23 3.25 -11.06 10.14
N GLY A 24 2.10 -11.62 9.80
CA GLY A 24 0.79 -11.05 10.20
C GLY A 24 0.30 -9.86 9.39
N PHE A 25 1.12 -9.27 8.49
CA PHE A 25 0.69 -8.15 7.65
C PHE A 25 0.36 -8.59 6.23
N GLN A 26 -0.67 -7.99 5.63
CA GLN A 26 -0.94 -8.17 4.21
C GLN A 26 0.21 -7.63 3.36
N VAL A 27 0.63 -8.41 2.37
CA VAL A 27 1.61 -7.97 1.36
C VAL A 27 0.93 -7.71 0.03
N ALA A 28 1.43 -6.70 -0.69
CA ALA A 28 0.91 -6.30 -1.99
C ALA A 28 2.05 -6.08 -2.99
N SER A 29 1.80 -6.35 -4.26
CA SER A 29 2.76 -6.11 -5.34
C SER A 29 2.91 -4.62 -5.65
N HIS A 30 4.11 -4.22 -6.10
CA HIS A 30 4.45 -2.86 -6.51
C HIS A 30 5.36 -2.84 -7.74
N CYS A 31 5.18 -3.80 -8.63
CA CYS A 31 6.11 -4.20 -9.67
C CYS A 31 7.50 -4.63 -9.13
N PHE A 32 8.27 -5.32 -9.96
CA PHE A 32 9.53 -5.90 -9.47
C PHE A 32 10.64 -4.86 -9.35
N ARG A 33 10.70 -3.90 -10.28
CA ARG A 33 11.68 -2.82 -10.32
C ARG A 33 11.05 -1.44 -10.35
N HIS A 34 9.81 -1.34 -9.85
CA HIS A 34 9.06 -0.09 -9.84
C HIS A 34 8.71 0.41 -11.26
N GLU A 35 8.36 -0.50 -12.16
CA GLU A 35 7.87 -0.15 -13.49
C GLU A 35 6.61 0.69 -13.38
N VAL A 36 6.59 1.86 -14.04
CA VAL A 36 5.49 2.82 -13.99
C VAL A 36 4.54 2.60 -15.15
N ALA A 37 3.26 2.40 -14.87
CA ALA A 37 2.24 2.24 -15.91
C ALA A 37 2.20 3.44 -16.87
N GLY A 38 2.15 3.17 -18.16
CA GLY A 38 2.22 4.19 -19.20
C GLY A 38 3.63 4.71 -19.54
N SER A 39 4.65 4.35 -18.74
CA SER A 39 6.06 4.67 -19.04
C SER A 39 6.81 3.50 -19.66
N VAL A 40 6.23 2.30 -19.60
CA VAL A 40 6.70 1.09 -20.25
C VAL A 40 5.54 0.45 -21.03
N PRO A 41 5.79 -0.43 -22.01
CA PRO A 41 4.75 -1.22 -22.67
C PRO A 41 3.92 -2.02 -21.65
N ASP A 42 2.63 -2.20 -21.92
CA ASP A 42 1.70 -2.87 -21.00
C ASP A 42 2.11 -4.31 -20.67
N ASP A 43 2.63 -5.06 -21.66
CA ASP A 43 3.13 -6.42 -21.46
C ASP A 43 4.34 -6.47 -20.51
N VAL A 44 5.25 -5.50 -20.59
CA VAL A 44 6.38 -5.34 -19.67
C VAL A 44 5.89 -5.02 -18.27
N PHE A 45 4.91 -4.12 -18.16
CA PHE A 45 4.29 -3.76 -16.89
C PHE A 45 3.59 -4.95 -16.22
N PHE A 46 2.77 -5.70 -16.98
CA PHE A 46 2.06 -6.87 -16.44
C PHE A 46 3.02 -7.97 -16.01
N LYS A 47 4.08 -8.20 -16.80
CA LYS A 47 5.11 -9.15 -16.41
C LYS A 47 5.76 -8.74 -15.08
N ALA A 48 6.14 -7.47 -14.93
CA ALA A 48 6.77 -6.96 -13.71
C ALA A 48 5.84 -7.06 -12.49
N ALA A 49 4.54 -6.79 -12.67
CA ALA A 49 3.54 -6.94 -11.61
C ALA A 49 3.38 -8.41 -11.17
N LEU A 50 3.34 -9.34 -12.14
CA LEU A 50 3.26 -10.77 -11.87
C LEU A 50 4.54 -11.33 -11.24
N ASP A 51 5.71 -10.97 -11.74
CA ASP A 51 7.00 -11.40 -11.19
C ASP A 51 7.11 -11.00 -9.71
N ALA A 52 6.69 -9.78 -9.37
CA ALA A 52 6.66 -9.29 -8.00
C ALA A 52 5.65 -10.06 -7.13
N ARG A 53 4.44 -10.32 -7.66
CA ARG A 53 3.44 -11.13 -6.97
C ARG A 53 3.95 -12.53 -6.68
N ASN A 54 4.44 -13.23 -7.69
CA ASN A 54 4.93 -14.60 -7.56
C ASN A 54 6.08 -14.69 -6.53
N PHE A 55 6.99 -13.70 -6.55
CA PHE A 55 8.05 -13.60 -5.56
C PHE A 55 7.50 -13.44 -4.13
N LEU A 56 6.49 -12.59 -3.95
CA LEU A 56 5.88 -12.37 -2.64
C LEU A 56 5.10 -13.61 -2.16
N GLU A 57 4.35 -14.26 -3.06
CA GLU A 57 3.63 -15.50 -2.75
C GLU A 57 4.57 -16.65 -2.38
N GLU A 58 5.68 -16.81 -3.11
CA GLU A 58 6.73 -17.78 -2.75
C GLU A 58 7.37 -17.45 -1.40
N LEU A 59 7.68 -16.17 -1.16
CA LEU A 59 8.35 -15.74 0.08
C LEU A 59 7.47 -15.89 1.31
N PHE A 60 6.20 -15.51 1.22
CA PHE A 60 5.28 -15.45 2.36
C PHE A 60 4.34 -16.66 2.45
N GLU A 61 4.33 -17.55 1.45
CA GLU A 61 3.47 -18.75 1.36
C GLU A 61 1.96 -18.42 1.49
N ARG A 62 1.54 -17.29 0.92
CA ARG A 62 0.16 -16.81 0.93
C ARG A 62 -0.16 -15.95 -0.29
N GLU A 63 -1.44 -15.83 -0.63
CA GLU A 63 -1.88 -15.04 -1.78
C GLU A 63 -1.50 -13.56 -1.66
N CYS A 64 -1.06 -12.98 -2.78
CA CYS A 64 -0.79 -11.56 -2.93
C CYS A 64 -1.78 -10.96 -3.94
N ARG A 65 -2.94 -10.54 -3.46
CA ARG A 65 -4.03 -10.00 -4.27
C ARG A 65 -4.04 -8.48 -4.38
N GLY A 66 -3.23 -7.81 -3.59
CA GLY A 66 -3.13 -6.35 -3.58
C GLY A 66 -2.08 -5.82 -4.54
N PHE A 67 -2.31 -4.60 -5.03
CA PHE A 67 -1.34 -3.84 -5.81
C PHE A 67 -1.23 -2.40 -5.30
N ALA A 68 -0.02 -1.83 -5.30
CA ALA A 68 0.20 -0.41 -5.14
C ALA A 68 0.80 0.13 -6.45
N TRP A 69 0.18 1.14 -7.04
CA TRP A 69 0.63 1.70 -8.31
C TRP A 69 1.95 2.45 -8.13
N PRO A 70 3.03 2.08 -8.85
CA PRO A 70 4.26 2.86 -8.88
C PRO A 70 3.98 4.31 -9.28
N CYS A 71 4.45 5.27 -8.47
CA CYS A 71 4.15 6.69 -8.61
C CYS A 71 2.63 7.04 -8.61
N GLY A 72 1.76 6.12 -8.23
CA GLY A 72 0.31 6.28 -8.34
C GLY A 72 -0.22 6.30 -9.78
N ALA A 73 0.62 5.99 -10.77
CA ALA A 73 0.29 6.07 -12.20
C ALA A 73 -0.42 4.80 -12.69
N PHE A 74 -1.50 4.99 -13.44
CA PHE A 74 -2.24 3.90 -14.09
C PHE A 74 -2.87 4.39 -15.40
N THR A 75 -3.25 3.45 -16.25
CA THR A 75 -4.01 3.70 -17.48
C THR A 75 -5.25 2.81 -17.47
N PRO A 76 -6.28 3.11 -18.28
CA PRO A 76 -7.44 2.24 -18.40
C PRO A 76 -7.08 0.80 -18.83
N SER A 77 -6.05 0.60 -19.65
CA SER A 77 -5.58 -0.73 -20.05
C SER A 77 -4.90 -1.46 -18.90
N THR A 78 -4.03 -0.80 -18.13
CA THR A 78 -3.34 -1.43 -17.00
C THR A 78 -4.29 -1.75 -15.85
N VAL A 79 -5.32 -0.92 -15.60
CA VAL A 79 -6.41 -1.23 -14.64
C VAL A 79 -7.15 -2.50 -15.03
N ARG A 80 -7.60 -2.61 -16.29
CA ARG A 80 -8.28 -3.83 -16.77
C ARG A 80 -7.37 -5.05 -16.68
N GLY A 81 -6.13 -4.93 -17.17
CA GLY A 81 -5.19 -6.05 -17.20
C GLY A 81 -4.82 -6.57 -15.80
N LEU A 82 -4.59 -5.71 -14.80
CA LEU A 82 -4.35 -6.19 -13.44
C LEU A 82 -5.58 -6.89 -12.84
N ARG A 83 -6.79 -6.43 -13.15
CA ARG A 83 -8.02 -7.12 -12.73
C ARG A 83 -8.12 -8.51 -13.37
N GLU A 84 -7.86 -8.62 -14.68
CA GLU A 84 -7.83 -9.90 -15.42
C GLU A 84 -6.75 -10.85 -14.88
N LEU A 85 -5.64 -10.30 -14.37
CA LEU A 85 -4.58 -11.04 -13.70
C LEU A 85 -4.93 -11.43 -12.26
N GLY A 86 -6.12 -11.08 -11.75
CA GLY A 86 -6.62 -11.50 -10.44
C GLY A 86 -6.21 -10.61 -9.26
N PHE A 87 -5.69 -9.39 -9.52
CA PHE A 87 -5.54 -8.41 -8.46
C PHE A 87 -6.91 -7.89 -8.01
N ALA A 88 -7.12 -7.80 -6.71
CA ALA A 88 -8.40 -7.38 -6.11
C ALA A 88 -8.49 -5.86 -5.94
N TYR A 89 -7.36 -5.20 -5.71
CA TYR A 89 -7.30 -3.74 -5.58
C TYR A 89 -5.96 -3.18 -6.04
N GLY A 90 -5.98 -1.87 -6.37
CA GLY A 90 -4.78 -1.11 -6.72
C GLY A 90 -4.78 0.25 -6.01
N ARG A 91 -3.89 0.45 -5.02
CA ARG A 91 -3.77 1.71 -4.27
C ARG A 91 -3.05 2.76 -5.10
N THR A 92 -3.64 3.95 -5.22
CA THR A 92 -3.05 5.14 -5.82
C THR A 92 -2.28 5.98 -4.79
N THR A 93 -1.75 7.13 -5.20
CA THR A 93 -1.15 8.14 -4.30
C THR A 93 -2.09 9.34 -4.08
N ARG A 94 -3.31 9.28 -4.60
CA ARG A 94 -4.31 10.34 -4.41
C ARG A 94 -4.94 10.21 -3.02
N ASN A 95 -5.42 11.33 -2.51
CA ASN A 95 -6.12 11.39 -1.23
C ASN A 95 -7.62 11.63 -1.44
N THR A 96 -8.42 11.09 -0.53
CA THR A 96 -9.86 11.29 -0.44
C THR A 96 -10.26 11.47 1.03
N ASP A 97 -11.35 12.18 1.26
CA ASP A 97 -11.92 12.32 2.60
C ASP A 97 -12.84 11.15 2.97
N ASP A 98 -13.24 10.34 1.98
CA ASP A 98 -14.08 9.15 2.18
C ASP A 98 -13.54 7.96 1.37
N VAL A 99 -12.70 7.16 2.02
CA VAL A 99 -12.14 5.94 1.43
C VAL A 99 -13.22 4.87 1.24
N ALA A 100 -14.21 4.83 2.13
CA ALA A 100 -15.27 3.84 2.08
C ALA A 100 -16.22 4.01 0.88
N ALA A 101 -16.28 5.22 0.31
CA ALA A 101 -17.07 5.52 -0.89
C ALA A 101 -16.41 5.05 -2.20
N CYS A 102 -15.23 4.43 -2.14
CA CYS A 102 -14.53 3.95 -3.33
C CYS A 102 -15.38 2.96 -4.13
N GLN A 103 -15.62 3.29 -5.41
CA GLN A 103 -16.40 2.45 -6.34
C GLN A 103 -15.51 1.61 -7.27
N GLU A 104 -14.23 1.95 -7.38
CA GLU A 104 -13.28 1.28 -8.25
C GLU A 104 -12.07 0.80 -7.44
N PRO A 105 -12.07 -0.46 -6.97
CA PRO A 105 -11.00 -1.00 -6.13
C PRO A 105 -9.61 -0.91 -6.76
N MET A 106 -9.52 -1.00 -8.09
CA MET A 106 -8.24 -0.90 -8.80
C MET A 106 -7.65 0.52 -8.81
N THR A 107 -8.39 1.52 -8.37
CA THR A 107 -7.89 2.89 -8.20
C THR A 107 -8.21 3.44 -6.81
N LEU A 108 -8.02 2.60 -5.80
CA LEU A 108 -8.29 2.93 -4.39
C LEU A 108 -7.40 4.09 -3.92
N ASP A 109 -8.04 5.16 -3.47
CA ASP A 109 -7.37 6.31 -2.90
C ASP A 109 -7.21 6.15 -1.38
N SER A 110 -6.28 6.88 -0.78
CA SER A 110 -6.02 6.86 0.66
C SER A 110 -6.53 8.13 1.34
N SER A 111 -6.63 8.13 2.67
CA SER A 111 -6.97 9.33 3.42
C SER A 111 -5.84 10.36 3.37
N CYS A 112 -4.59 9.92 3.57
CA CYS A 112 -3.42 10.80 3.54
C CYS A 112 -2.10 10.04 3.55
N HIS A 113 -1.02 10.78 3.36
CA HIS A 113 0.33 10.34 3.70
C HIS A 113 0.55 10.46 5.23
N PHE A 114 1.37 9.58 5.82
CA PHE A 114 1.60 9.58 7.27
C PHE A 114 2.22 10.89 7.80
N GLN A 115 2.91 11.65 6.95
CA GLN A 115 3.49 12.96 7.27
C GLN A 115 2.51 14.13 7.02
N ALA A 116 1.28 13.88 6.61
CA ALA A 116 0.33 14.96 6.39
C ALA A 116 0.13 15.80 7.67
N CYS A 117 0.16 17.11 7.53
CA CYS A 117 0.02 18.03 8.67
C CYS A 117 -1.37 17.95 9.31
N ASP A 118 -2.38 17.52 8.55
CA ASP A 118 -3.77 17.30 8.94
C ASP A 118 -4.11 15.84 9.28
N PHE A 119 -3.09 14.96 9.46
CA PHE A 119 -3.26 13.53 9.68
C PHE A 119 -4.30 13.21 10.77
N MET A 120 -4.19 13.84 11.93
CA MET A 120 -5.11 13.60 13.05
C MET A 120 -6.54 14.11 12.76
N GLN A 121 -6.66 15.23 12.06
CA GLN A 121 -7.98 15.75 11.64
C GLN A 121 -8.66 14.79 10.66
N LYS A 122 -7.90 14.23 9.73
CA LYS A 122 -8.40 13.21 8.79
C LYS A 122 -8.78 11.91 9.50
N TYR A 123 -8.03 11.51 10.51
CA TYR A 123 -8.40 10.37 11.33
C TYR A 123 -9.74 10.61 12.06
N GLU A 124 -9.91 11.75 12.71
CA GLU A 124 -11.16 12.10 13.40
C GLU A 124 -12.35 12.20 12.41
N HIS A 125 -12.11 12.73 11.20
CA HIS A 125 -13.12 12.74 10.14
C HIS A 125 -13.50 11.33 9.69
N ALA A 126 -12.52 10.43 9.55
CA ALA A 126 -12.73 9.06 9.11
C ALA A 126 -13.58 8.22 10.09
N LYS A 127 -13.70 8.61 11.36
CA LYS A 127 -14.66 8.00 12.29
C LYS A 127 -16.11 8.14 11.82
N GLN A 128 -16.41 9.14 11.00
CA GLN A 128 -17.74 9.37 10.45
C GLN A 128 -17.95 8.58 9.15
N THR A 129 -16.90 8.36 8.37
CA THR A 129 -16.93 7.63 7.09
C THR A 129 -16.59 6.15 7.23
N GLY A 130 -15.98 5.75 8.34
CA GLY A 130 -15.74 4.36 8.73
C GLY A 130 -14.40 3.78 8.28
N VAL A 131 -13.61 4.46 7.44
CA VAL A 131 -12.30 3.96 6.99
C VAL A 131 -11.24 5.06 7.00
N PHE A 132 -10.17 4.83 7.76
CA PHE A 132 -8.96 5.63 7.70
C PHE A 132 -7.82 4.83 7.09
N TYR A 133 -7.36 5.23 5.93
CA TYR A 133 -6.28 4.57 5.20
C TYR A 133 -5.14 5.54 4.93
N PHE A 134 -4.03 5.37 5.59
CA PHE A 134 -2.83 6.18 5.36
C PHE A 134 -1.70 5.35 4.75
N TRP A 135 -0.74 6.02 4.15
CA TRP A 135 0.40 5.39 3.50
C TRP A 135 1.70 6.18 3.75
N GLY A 136 2.81 5.59 3.38
CA GLY A 136 4.14 6.19 3.44
C GLY A 136 5.20 5.22 2.98
N HIS A 137 6.46 5.62 3.08
CA HIS A 137 7.59 4.79 2.73
C HIS A 137 8.54 4.66 3.92
N SER A 138 9.00 3.46 4.19
CA SER A 138 9.94 3.22 5.29
C SER A 138 11.30 3.92 5.11
N TYR A 139 11.72 4.22 3.88
CA TYR A 139 12.95 4.96 3.64
C TYR A 139 12.86 6.42 4.13
N GLU A 140 11.68 7.02 4.18
CA GLU A 140 11.48 8.39 4.67
C GLU A 140 11.88 8.53 6.14
N MET A 141 11.81 7.43 6.91
CA MET A 141 12.21 7.41 8.31
C MET A 141 13.71 7.64 8.52
N TYR A 142 14.54 7.45 7.49
CA TYR A 142 15.98 7.72 7.55
C TYR A 142 16.35 9.19 7.26
N GLU A 143 15.40 9.97 6.77
CA GLU A 143 15.65 11.38 6.42
C GLU A 143 15.63 12.28 7.65
N TYR A 144 14.91 11.88 8.70
CA TYR A 144 14.74 12.66 9.92
C TYR A 144 14.43 11.75 11.10
N ASP A 145 15.34 11.64 12.06
CA ASP A 145 15.23 10.71 13.20
C ASP A 145 13.89 10.74 13.95
N PRO A 146 13.26 11.92 14.23
CA PRO A 146 11.98 11.96 14.91
C PRO A 146 10.78 11.37 14.16
N LEU A 147 10.90 11.01 12.86
CA LEU A 147 9.76 10.47 12.11
C LEU A 147 9.28 9.11 12.63
N TRP A 148 10.17 8.27 13.14
CA TRP A 148 9.79 7.01 13.79
C TRP A 148 8.93 7.27 15.04
N GLU A 149 9.37 8.18 15.90
CA GLU A 149 8.64 8.55 17.11
C GLU A 149 7.29 9.18 16.78
N GLN A 150 7.24 10.02 15.74
CA GLN A 150 6.00 10.63 15.28
C GLN A 150 5.02 9.61 14.71
N LEU A 151 5.50 8.65 13.92
CA LEU A 151 4.65 7.57 13.39
C LEU A 151 4.17 6.66 14.52
N GLU A 152 5.04 6.28 15.45
CA GLU A 152 4.68 5.48 16.61
C GLU A 152 3.60 6.16 17.45
N ALA A 153 3.75 7.46 17.71
CA ALA A 153 2.75 8.23 18.44
C ALA A 153 1.38 8.23 17.76
N LYS A 154 1.34 8.37 16.43
CA LYS A 154 0.11 8.30 15.62
C LYS A 154 -0.54 6.92 15.69
N ILE A 155 0.26 5.86 15.50
CA ILE A 155 -0.22 4.47 15.57
C ILE A 155 -0.74 4.17 16.98
N ARG A 156 -0.03 4.58 18.02
CA ARG A 156 -0.45 4.41 19.42
C ARG A 156 -1.79 5.09 19.67
N TYR A 157 -1.92 6.37 19.27
CA TYR A 157 -3.16 7.13 19.43
C TYR A 157 -4.35 6.40 18.78
N ILE A 158 -4.19 5.91 17.55
CA ILE A 158 -5.24 5.14 16.84
C ILE A 158 -5.51 3.81 17.56
N SER A 159 -4.46 3.12 18.03
CA SER A 159 -4.60 1.81 18.68
C SER A 159 -5.25 1.89 20.07
N GLU A 160 -5.17 3.03 20.74
CA GLU A 160 -5.82 3.31 22.02
C GLU A 160 -7.30 3.72 21.85
N ASP A 161 -7.74 4.02 20.64
CA ASP A 161 -9.15 4.33 20.35
C ASP A 161 -9.99 3.04 20.36
N PRO A 162 -10.97 2.91 21.27
CA PRO A 162 -11.77 1.68 21.38
C PRO A 162 -12.65 1.39 20.17
N ASP A 163 -12.91 2.40 19.32
CA ASP A 163 -13.72 2.26 18.11
C ASP A 163 -12.86 1.93 16.87
N ALA A 164 -11.53 1.96 16.98
CA ALA A 164 -10.62 1.65 15.89
C ALA A 164 -10.28 0.16 15.82
N VAL A 165 -10.33 -0.39 14.62
CA VAL A 165 -9.90 -1.76 14.33
C VAL A 165 -8.89 -1.74 13.19
N TRP A 166 -7.71 -2.32 13.42
CA TRP A 166 -6.73 -2.52 12.35
C TRP A 166 -7.20 -3.62 11.40
N ALA A 167 -7.18 -3.34 10.11
CA ALA A 167 -7.63 -4.25 9.06
C ALA A 167 -6.63 -4.28 7.90
N ASP A 168 -6.64 -5.36 7.15
CA ASP A 168 -5.92 -5.43 5.88
C ASP A 168 -6.63 -4.59 4.82
N VAL A 169 -5.89 -4.05 3.85
CA VAL A 169 -6.48 -3.23 2.79
C VAL A 169 -7.53 -4.00 1.99
N ILE A 170 -7.37 -5.30 1.84
CA ILE A 170 -8.36 -6.13 1.13
C ILE A 170 -9.72 -6.17 1.84
N ASP A 171 -9.75 -6.02 3.16
CA ASP A 171 -10.98 -6.07 3.95
C ASP A 171 -11.83 -4.78 3.82
N ILE A 172 -11.20 -3.68 3.39
CA ILE A 172 -11.93 -2.44 3.11
C ILE A 172 -12.47 -2.38 1.67
N VAL A 173 -12.07 -3.30 0.80
CA VAL A 173 -12.55 -3.39 -0.58
C VAL A 173 -13.95 -4.02 -0.58
N PRO A 174 -15.00 -3.34 -1.10
CA PRO A 174 -16.39 -3.81 -0.98
C PRO A 174 -16.64 -5.22 -1.52
N GLU A 175 -16.00 -5.58 -2.63
CA GLU A 175 -16.15 -6.88 -3.29
C GLU A 175 -15.41 -8.02 -2.57
N CYS A 176 -14.54 -7.71 -1.61
CA CYS A 176 -13.73 -8.67 -0.88
C CYS A 176 -14.11 -8.77 0.60
N ARG A 177 -15.06 -7.97 1.08
CA ARG A 177 -15.55 -8.04 2.47
C ARG A 177 -16.12 -9.43 2.73
N ARG A 178 -15.57 -10.11 3.74
CA ARG A 178 -16.02 -11.44 4.20
C ARG A 178 -17.12 -11.31 5.23
#